data_21cef913d0147d51a3372d24fe12742b
#
_entry.id   21cef913d0147d51a3372d24fe12742b
#
_cell.length_a   1.000
_cell.length_b   1.000
_cell.length_c   1.000
_cell.angle_alpha   90.00
_cell.angle_beta   90.00
_cell.angle_gamma   90.00
#
_symmetry.space_group_name_H-M   'P 1'
#
loop_
_entity.id
_entity.type
_entity.pdbx_description
1 polymer ?
#
loop_
_entity_poly.entity_id
_entity_poly.type
_entity_poly.pdbx_seq_one_letter_code
_entity_poly.pdbx_strand_id
1 'polypeptide(L)'
;MRELRNTKIIAVDHGYGNMKTANTVTPTGIKAYETEPIFTGNILEYNGIYYRIGEGHKEFIPDKAMDEEYYRLTLMAIARELNVFSIREADVHLAAGLPLTWIRNQREAFRSYLLQNPEVHYLFNGKEYYLRFVGCSLYPQGYPAIVNQLGNFKGTNLLADIGNGTMNILYVNNKKAQESRCWTEKLGVNQCMIAAKNAVLDKFGVKIEESTVEQILRFGTADISTPYLDCISSIARQYVAELFSTLRKYEYNPDLMRLYVVGGGGCLIRNFGTYDKSRVTIIDDICATAKGYESLAYMSLKRRG
;
A
#
# COMPACT_ATOMS: atom_id res chain seq x y z
N MET A 1 9.02 8.68 -10.33
CA MET A 1 10.27 9.17 -9.68
C MET A 1 10.51 10.63 -10.02
N ARG A 2 10.80 11.48 -9.02
CA ARG A 2 11.20 12.89 -9.20
C ARG A 2 12.69 13.07 -8.93
N GLU A 3 13.24 14.18 -9.39
CA GLU A 3 14.66 14.50 -9.21
C GLU A 3 14.84 15.94 -8.71
N LEU A 4 15.78 16.13 -7.81
CA LEU A 4 16.19 17.44 -7.33
C LEU A 4 17.72 17.46 -7.14
N ARG A 5 18.46 18.29 -7.93
CA ARG A 5 19.93 18.45 -7.84
C ARG A 5 20.66 17.09 -7.86
N ASN A 6 20.40 16.27 -8.87
CA ASN A 6 20.95 14.91 -9.06
C ASN A 6 20.49 13.85 -8.03
N THR A 7 19.72 14.22 -7.02
CA THR A 7 19.15 13.26 -6.07
C THR A 7 17.83 12.73 -6.60
N LYS A 8 17.68 11.42 -6.68
CA LYS A 8 16.44 10.75 -7.03
C LYS A 8 15.55 10.65 -5.80
N ILE A 9 14.37 11.20 -5.86
CA ILE A 9 13.36 11.07 -4.81
C ILE A 9 12.51 9.87 -5.16
N ILE A 10 12.68 8.79 -4.39
CA ILE A 10 11.98 7.52 -4.62
C ILE A 10 11.04 7.27 -3.45
N ALA A 11 9.76 7.17 -3.77
CA ALA A 11 8.75 6.84 -2.78
C ALA A 11 8.52 5.32 -2.71
N VAL A 12 8.41 4.80 -1.49
CA VAL A 12 8.09 3.40 -1.22
C VAL A 12 6.95 3.33 -0.20
N ASP A 13 5.80 2.84 -0.66
CA ASP A 13 4.66 2.53 0.21
C ASP A 13 4.76 1.08 0.66
N HIS A 14 5.12 0.89 1.92
CA HIS A 14 5.32 -0.40 2.58
C HIS A 14 3.99 -1.00 3.02
N GLY A 15 3.25 -1.58 2.07
CA GLY A 15 2.00 -2.30 2.38
C GLY A 15 2.26 -3.71 2.91
N TYR A 16 1.24 -4.34 3.50
CA TYR A 16 1.29 -5.76 3.88
C TYR A 16 1.06 -6.69 2.68
N GLY A 17 0.23 -6.29 1.74
CA GLY A 17 -0.01 -7.06 0.51
C GLY A 17 0.96 -6.74 -0.61
N ASN A 18 1.30 -5.47 -0.78
CA ASN A 18 2.12 -5.00 -1.90
C ASN A 18 3.07 -3.89 -1.46
N MET A 19 4.31 -3.96 -1.94
CA MET A 19 5.22 -2.82 -2.04
C MET A 19 4.86 -1.99 -3.26
N LYS A 20 4.74 -0.67 -3.10
CA LYS A 20 4.38 0.23 -4.21
C LYS A 20 5.36 1.39 -4.28
N THR A 21 5.75 1.71 -5.49
CA THR A 21 6.46 2.96 -5.81
C THR A 21 5.54 3.87 -6.63
N ALA A 22 6.05 4.96 -7.19
CA ALA A 22 5.26 5.79 -8.08
C ALA A 22 4.82 5.04 -9.36
N ASN A 23 5.59 4.06 -9.82
CA ASN A 23 5.39 3.40 -11.11
C ASN A 23 5.32 1.87 -11.02
N THR A 24 5.58 1.26 -9.86
CA THR A 24 5.62 -0.21 -9.74
C THR A 24 4.81 -0.73 -8.55
N VAL A 25 4.30 -1.95 -8.70
CA VAL A 25 3.60 -2.70 -7.64
C VAL A 25 4.19 -4.10 -7.59
N THR A 26 4.50 -4.61 -6.40
CA THR A 26 5.05 -5.95 -6.21
C THR A 26 4.46 -6.57 -4.94
N PRO A 27 3.92 -7.80 -4.99
CA PRO A 27 3.51 -8.52 -3.78
C PRO A 27 4.65 -8.66 -2.78
N THR A 28 4.35 -8.67 -1.50
CA THR A 28 5.34 -8.62 -0.40
C THR A 28 5.88 -9.97 0.02
N GLY A 29 5.41 -11.07 -0.57
CA GLY A 29 5.96 -12.40 -0.27
C GLY A 29 7.44 -12.43 -0.62
N ILE A 30 8.26 -12.93 0.31
CA ILE A 30 9.72 -13.03 0.18
C ILE A 30 10.18 -14.37 0.75
N LYS A 31 11.11 -15.02 0.05
CA LYS A 31 11.71 -16.27 0.49
C LYS A 31 13.21 -16.25 0.23
N ALA A 32 14.01 -16.57 1.25
CA ALA A 32 15.46 -16.63 1.17
C ALA A 32 15.94 -18.00 0.66
N TYR A 33 17.05 -17.98 -0.09
CA TYR A 33 17.76 -19.15 -0.60
C TYR A 33 19.28 -18.94 -0.47
N GLU A 34 19.98 -19.97 -0.08
CA GLU A 34 21.45 -19.94 0.00
C GLU A 34 22.14 -20.08 -1.37
N THR A 35 21.43 -20.63 -2.35
CA THR A 35 21.90 -20.81 -3.73
C THR A 35 20.91 -20.15 -4.69
N GLU A 36 21.39 -19.78 -5.88
CA GLU A 36 20.56 -19.14 -6.89
C GLU A 36 19.35 -20.01 -7.26
N PRO A 37 18.12 -19.49 -7.15
CA PRO A 37 16.90 -20.23 -7.50
C PRO A 37 16.86 -20.58 -8.99
N ILE A 38 16.43 -21.80 -9.31
CA ILE A 38 16.29 -22.28 -10.70
C ILE A 38 15.28 -21.45 -11.49
N PHE A 39 14.18 -21.02 -10.83
CA PHE A 39 13.17 -20.16 -11.46
C PHE A 39 13.59 -18.71 -11.34
N THR A 40 13.86 -18.08 -12.48
CA THR A 40 14.25 -16.68 -12.58
C THR A 40 13.06 -15.75 -12.50
N GLY A 41 13.26 -14.56 -11.95
CA GLY A 41 12.27 -13.49 -11.85
C GLY A 41 12.11 -12.95 -10.43
N ASN A 42 12.20 -11.64 -10.27
CA ASN A 42 12.16 -10.94 -8.99
C ASN A 42 13.17 -11.49 -7.95
N ILE A 43 14.36 -11.83 -8.38
CA ILE A 43 15.45 -12.28 -7.52
C ILE A 43 16.28 -11.07 -7.09
N LEU A 44 16.33 -10.84 -5.79
CA LEU A 44 17.26 -9.92 -5.15
C LEU A 44 18.42 -10.73 -4.59
N GLU A 45 19.66 -10.44 -5.00
CA GLU A 45 20.87 -10.94 -4.37
C GLU A 45 21.48 -9.82 -3.51
N TYR A 46 21.57 -10.08 -2.22
CA TYR A 46 22.06 -9.13 -1.24
C TYR A 46 22.84 -9.84 -0.13
N ASN A 47 24.08 -9.42 0.10
CA ASN A 47 25.01 -10.02 1.07
C ASN A 47 25.20 -11.55 0.86
N GLY A 48 25.26 -11.99 -0.39
CA GLY A 48 25.49 -13.41 -0.73
C GLY A 48 24.28 -14.32 -0.54
N ILE A 49 23.10 -13.75 -0.27
CA ILE A 49 21.84 -14.49 -0.13
C ILE A 49 20.88 -14.07 -1.25
N TYR A 50 20.20 -15.05 -1.82
CA TYR A 50 19.18 -14.83 -2.84
C TYR A 50 17.80 -14.75 -2.21
N TYR A 51 17.02 -13.73 -2.58
CA TYR A 51 15.66 -13.53 -2.11
C TYR A 51 14.72 -13.54 -3.31
N ARG A 52 13.82 -14.53 -3.38
CA ARG A 52 12.73 -14.52 -4.36
C ARG A 52 11.57 -13.73 -3.79
N ILE A 53 11.12 -12.72 -4.54
CA ILE A 53 10.12 -11.75 -4.09
C ILE A 53 8.92 -11.77 -5.05
N GLY A 54 7.72 -11.61 -4.48
CA GLY A 54 6.48 -11.40 -5.25
C GLY A 54 5.54 -12.59 -5.25
N GLU A 55 5.80 -13.62 -4.46
CA GLU A 55 4.88 -14.75 -4.25
C GLU A 55 4.31 -14.71 -2.83
N GLY A 56 2.99 -14.56 -2.72
CA GLY A 56 2.29 -14.42 -1.46
C GLY A 56 2.38 -13.01 -0.87
N HIS A 57 1.92 -12.89 0.36
CA HIS A 57 1.83 -11.64 1.11
C HIS A 57 2.41 -11.79 2.51
N LYS A 58 2.90 -10.68 3.05
CA LYS A 58 3.35 -10.66 4.45
C LYS A 58 2.17 -10.62 5.41
N GLU A 59 2.34 -11.28 6.55
CA GLU A 59 1.43 -11.15 7.68
C GLU A 59 1.55 -9.75 8.31
N PHE A 60 0.50 -9.37 9.05
CA PHE A 60 0.49 -8.12 9.78
C PHE A 60 1.47 -8.15 10.94
N ILE A 61 2.45 -7.25 10.95
CA ILE A 61 3.41 -7.03 12.03
C ILE A 61 3.25 -5.61 12.57
N PRO A 62 3.08 -5.42 13.89
CA PRO A 62 2.85 -4.11 14.49
C PRO A 62 4.02 -3.13 14.36
N ASP A 63 5.25 -3.62 14.23
CA ASP A 63 6.46 -2.79 14.07
C ASP A 63 7.26 -3.23 12.84
N LYS A 64 7.22 -2.40 11.81
CA LYS A 64 7.91 -2.67 10.53
C LYS A 64 9.44 -2.57 10.65
N ALA A 65 9.96 -1.86 11.63
CA ALA A 65 11.41 -1.74 11.85
C ALA A 65 12.02 -3.01 12.47
N MET A 66 11.19 -3.87 13.05
CA MET A 66 11.62 -5.17 13.58
C MET A 66 11.62 -6.29 12.53
N ASP A 67 11.17 -6.01 11.31
CA ASP A 67 11.07 -6.97 10.23
C ASP A 67 12.14 -6.70 9.17
N GLU A 68 13.23 -7.45 9.23
CA GLU A 68 14.37 -7.32 8.31
C GLU A 68 14.00 -7.47 6.82
N GLU A 69 12.91 -8.15 6.50
CA GLU A 69 12.47 -8.36 5.13
C GLU A 69 11.98 -7.06 4.48
N TYR A 70 11.44 -6.11 5.24
CA TYR A 70 11.02 -4.81 4.67
C TYR A 70 12.19 -4.01 4.11
N TYR A 71 13.40 -4.16 4.67
CA TYR A 71 14.58 -3.53 4.08
C TYR A 71 14.90 -4.12 2.69
N ARG A 72 14.88 -5.44 2.58
CA ARG A 72 15.13 -6.16 1.31
C ARG A 72 14.04 -5.84 0.28
N LEU A 73 12.78 -5.79 0.71
CA LEU A 73 11.66 -5.35 -0.13
C LEU A 73 11.81 -3.89 -0.58
N THR A 74 12.40 -3.02 0.26
CA THR A 74 12.70 -1.63 -0.11
C THR A 74 13.77 -1.57 -1.21
N LEU A 75 14.85 -2.33 -1.09
CA LEU A 75 15.89 -2.42 -2.13
C LEU A 75 15.32 -2.89 -3.47
N MET A 76 14.49 -3.93 -3.45
CA MET A 76 13.78 -4.41 -4.64
C MET A 76 12.86 -3.34 -5.23
N ALA A 77 12.08 -2.64 -4.41
CA ALA A 77 11.15 -1.60 -4.87
C ALA A 77 11.91 -0.44 -5.54
N ILE A 78 13.05 -0.04 -4.97
CA ILE A 78 13.95 0.98 -5.55
C ILE A 78 14.53 0.50 -6.88
N ALA A 79 15.04 -0.74 -6.95
CA ALA A 79 15.57 -1.30 -8.19
C ALA A 79 14.52 -1.33 -9.31
N ARG A 80 13.28 -1.72 -8.99
CA ARG A 80 12.18 -1.70 -9.96
C ARG A 80 11.83 -0.30 -10.43
N GLU A 81 11.77 0.66 -9.52
CA GLU A 81 11.50 2.07 -9.87
C GLU A 81 12.61 2.63 -10.76
N LEU A 82 13.88 2.43 -10.41
CA LEU A 82 15.03 2.87 -11.20
C LEU A 82 15.10 2.18 -12.58
N ASN A 83 14.71 0.90 -12.64
CA ASN A 83 14.68 0.16 -13.90
C ASN A 83 13.69 0.75 -14.93
N VAL A 84 12.58 1.36 -14.48
CA VAL A 84 11.64 2.06 -15.38
C VAL A 84 12.35 3.17 -16.16
N PHE A 85 13.40 3.77 -15.57
CA PHE A 85 14.18 4.86 -16.15
C PHE A 85 15.57 4.41 -16.63
N SER A 86 15.86 3.10 -16.64
CA SER A 86 17.15 2.52 -17.01
C SER A 86 18.34 3.04 -16.19
N ILE A 87 18.11 3.41 -14.92
CA ILE A 87 19.11 3.90 -13.98
C ILE A 87 19.61 2.73 -13.13
N ARG A 88 20.93 2.70 -12.82
CA ARG A 88 21.59 1.67 -12.00
C ARG A 88 22.35 2.23 -10.82
N GLU A 89 22.72 3.49 -10.88
CA GLU A 89 23.45 4.20 -9.85
C GLU A 89 22.72 5.50 -9.51
N ALA A 90 22.51 5.78 -8.22
CA ALA A 90 21.78 6.96 -7.80
C ALA A 90 22.06 7.37 -6.35
N ASP A 91 22.09 8.69 -6.13
CA ASP A 91 21.81 9.28 -4.84
C ASP A 91 20.32 9.26 -4.60
N VAL A 92 19.88 8.60 -3.53
CA VAL A 92 18.46 8.37 -3.24
C VAL A 92 18.02 9.08 -1.97
N HIS A 93 17.01 9.94 -2.09
CA HIS A 93 16.22 10.38 -0.96
C HIS A 93 14.95 9.55 -0.89
N LEU A 94 14.82 8.72 0.14
CA LEU A 94 13.63 7.89 0.35
C LEU A 94 12.45 8.74 0.83
N ALA A 95 11.26 8.44 0.32
CA ALA A 95 10.00 8.93 0.85
C ALA A 95 9.11 7.74 1.21
N ALA A 96 8.79 7.55 2.46
CA ALA A 96 8.03 6.40 2.93
C ALA A 96 6.94 6.80 3.90
N GLY A 97 6.16 5.83 4.38
CA GLY A 97 5.08 6.12 5.32
C GLY A 97 4.81 5.02 6.33
N LEU A 98 4.20 5.46 7.42
CA LEU A 98 3.70 4.61 8.49
C LEU A 98 2.20 4.84 8.68
N PRO A 99 1.45 3.87 9.23
CA PRO A 99 0.08 4.09 9.66
C PRO A 99 -0.06 5.35 10.51
N LEU A 100 -1.19 6.03 10.38
CA LEU A 100 -1.46 7.32 11.02
C LEU A 100 -1.17 7.32 12.53
N THR A 101 -1.54 6.25 13.22
CA THR A 101 -1.39 6.12 14.67
C THR A 101 0.03 5.75 15.11
N TRP A 102 0.86 5.23 14.20
CA TRP A 102 2.20 4.73 14.52
C TRP A 102 3.30 5.74 14.27
N ILE A 103 3.07 6.70 13.37
CA ILE A 103 4.10 7.62 12.91
C ILE A 103 4.74 8.45 14.06
N ARG A 104 3.98 8.75 15.12
CA ARG A 104 4.51 9.50 16.26
C ARG A 104 5.59 8.74 17.03
N ASN A 105 5.39 7.43 17.22
CA ASN A 105 6.25 6.61 18.09
C ASN A 105 7.31 5.84 17.32
N GLN A 106 7.08 5.51 16.05
CA GLN A 106 7.97 4.65 15.26
C GLN A 106 8.77 5.41 14.19
N ARG A 107 8.57 6.72 14.06
CA ARG A 107 9.15 7.53 12.97
C ARG A 107 10.68 7.43 12.92
N GLU A 108 11.35 7.70 14.02
CA GLU A 108 12.83 7.73 14.04
C GLU A 108 13.42 6.32 13.93
N ALA A 109 12.83 5.33 14.59
CA ALA A 109 13.24 3.94 14.48
C ALA A 109 13.14 3.43 13.04
N PHE A 110 11.99 3.70 12.38
CA PHE A 110 11.78 3.27 10.99
C PHE A 110 12.67 4.04 10.00
N ARG A 111 12.94 5.33 10.25
CA ARG A 111 13.89 6.10 9.46
C ARG A 111 15.30 5.53 9.57
N SER A 112 15.78 5.26 10.79
CA SER A 112 17.11 4.67 11.03
C SER A 112 17.22 3.29 10.40
N TYR A 113 16.17 2.48 10.50
CA TYR A 113 16.09 1.17 9.86
C TYR A 113 16.21 1.26 8.33
N LEU A 114 15.51 2.18 7.68
CA LEU A 114 15.57 2.36 6.23
C LEU A 114 16.93 2.90 5.75
N LEU A 115 17.64 3.64 6.60
CA LEU A 115 18.96 4.24 6.31
C LEU A 115 20.13 3.47 6.97
N GLN A 116 19.92 2.23 7.42
CA GLN A 116 20.92 1.45 8.15
C GLN A 116 22.25 1.23 7.38
N ASN A 117 22.19 1.23 6.07
CA ASN A 117 23.36 1.17 5.19
C ASN A 117 23.35 2.42 4.29
N PRO A 118 24.24 3.41 4.53
CA PRO A 118 24.30 4.64 3.73
C PRO A 118 24.61 4.39 2.25
N GLU A 119 25.45 3.39 1.98
CA GLU A 119 25.79 2.94 0.63
C GLU A 119 25.48 1.45 0.51
N VAL A 120 24.84 1.07 -0.57
CA VAL A 120 24.42 -0.31 -0.78
C VAL A 120 24.66 -0.74 -2.23
N HIS A 121 25.27 -1.92 -2.37
CA HIS A 121 25.41 -2.62 -3.64
C HIS A 121 24.66 -3.94 -3.58
N TYR A 122 23.88 -4.23 -4.61
CA TYR A 122 23.10 -5.46 -4.71
C TYR A 122 22.73 -5.76 -6.16
N LEU A 123 22.34 -7.00 -6.45
CA LEU A 123 21.81 -7.37 -7.75
C LEU A 123 20.29 -7.56 -7.67
N PHE A 124 19.61 -7.11 -8.69
CA PHE A 124 18.19 -7.42 -8.89
C PHE A 124 17.96 -7.91 -10.31
N ASN A 125 17.47 -9.15 -10.44
CA ASN A 125 17.32 -9.85 -11.71
C ASN A 125 18.64 -9.85 -12.54
N GLY A 126 19.77 -10.15 -11.89
CA GLY A 126 21.09 -10.19 -12.50
C GLY A 126 21.67 -8.82 -12.91
N LYS A 127 21.05 -7.72 -12.52
CA LYS A 127 21.51 -6.36 -12.80
C LYS A 127 22.02 -5.70 -11.53
N GLU A 128 23.22 -5.14 -11.58
CA GLU A 128 23.84 -4.44 -10.45
C GLU A 128 23.19 -3.07 -10.20
N TYR A 129 23.04 -2.73 -8.92
CA TYR A 129 22.57 -1.43 -8.45
C TYR A 129 23.50 -0.89 -7.37
N TYR A 130 23.87 0.37 -7.50
CA TYR A 130 24.71 1.13 -6.57
C TYR A 130 23.89 2.32 -6.06
N LEU A 131 23.56 2.33 -4.77
CA LEU A 131 22.75 3.38 -4.19
C LEU A 131 23.49 4.05 -3.05
N ARG A 132 23.38 5.38 -2.96
CA ARG A 132 23.75 6.16 -1.80
C ARG A 132 22.51 6.81 -1.22
N PHE A 133 22.14 6.46 0.00
CA PHE A 133 21.02 7.08 0.69
C PHE A 133 21.44 8.42 1.28
N VAL A 134 20.90 9.51 0.75
CA VAL A 134 21.19 10.89 1.20
C VAL A 134 20.16 11.42 2.19
N GLY A 135 19.08 10.67 2.43
CA GLY A 135 18.07 11.01 3.43
C GLY A 135 16.77 10.23 3.28
N CYS A 136 15.89 10.42 4.28
CA CYS A 136 14.57 9.80 4.30
C CYS A 136 13.54 10.76 4.88
N SER A 137 12.40 10.88 4.20
CA SER A 137 11.22 11.60 4.67
C SER A 137 10.08 10.62 4.95
N LEU A 138 9.46 10.73 6.14
CA LEU A 138 8.37 9.85 6.54
C LEU A 138 7.07 10.62 6.71
N TYR A 139 5.98 10.03 6.18
CA TYR A 139 4.64 10.60 6.12
C TYR A 139 3.61 9.64 6.71
N PRO A 140 2.46 10.15 7.20
CA PRO A 140 1.33 9.29 7.55
C PRO A 140 0.74 8.66 6.28
N GLN A 141 0.38 7.37 6.32
CA GLN A 141 -0.30 6.69 5.21
C GLN A 141 -1.68 7.30 4.93
N GLY A 142 -2.17 7.14 3.70
CA GLY A 142 -3.47 7.58 3.24
C GLY A 142 -3.51 9.05 2.81
N TYR A 143 -3.22 10.00 3.70
CA TYR A 143 -3.30 11.43 3.40
C TYR A 143 -2.48 11.87 2.16
N PRO A 144 -1.26 11.39 1.93
CA PRO A 144 -0.50 11.74 0.74
C PRO A 144 -1.19 11.39 -0.58
N ALA A 145 -2.00 10.33 -0.62
CA ALA A 145 -2.74 9.97 -1.83
C ALA A 145 -3.71 11.05 -2.33
N ILE A 146 -4.18 11.93 -1.44
CA ILE A 146 -5.14 12.99 -1.77
C ILE A 146 -4.52 14.38 -1.89
N VAL A 147 -3.21 14.53 -1.62
CA VAL A 147 -2.54 15.85 -1.58
C VAL A 147 -2.73 16.64 -2.88
N ASN A 148 -2.64 15.99 -4.01
CA ASN A 148 -2.82 16.62 -5.32
C ASN A 148 -4.31 16.95 -5.61
N GLN A 149 -5.25 16.43 -4.84
CA GLN A 149 -6.69 16.63 -5.00
C GLN A 149 -7.29 17.55 -3.93
N LEU A 150 -6.48 18.00 -2.95
CA LEU A 150 -6.95 18.86 -1.85
C LEU A 150 -7.66 20.15 -2.32
N GLY A 151 -7.39 20.59 -3.55
CA GLY A 151 -8.13 21.69 -4.18
C GLY A 151 -9.65 21.48 -4.17
N ASN A 152 -10.10 20.26 -4.31
CA ASN A 152 -11.51 19.86 -4.38
C ASN A 152 -12.18 19.69 -3.01
N PHE A 153 -11.41 19.70 -1.92
CA PHE A 153 -11.90 19.48 -0.57
C PHE A 153 -12.48 20.76 0.00
N LYS A 154 -13.81 20.80 0.12
CA LYS A 154 -14.56 21.88 0.79
C LYS A 154 -15.19 21.33 2.06
N GLY A 155 -15.17 22.11 3.15
CA GLY A 155 -15.76 21.72 4.42
C GLY A 155 -15.10 20.44 5.01
N THR A 156 -15.91 19.62 5.69
CA THR A 156 -15.50 18.37 6.32
C THR A 156 -15.62 17.20 5.35
N ASN A 157 -14.54 16.44 5.23
CA ASN A 157 -14.47 15.23 4.41
C ASN A 157 -13.84 14.10 5.22
N LEU A 158 -14.16 12.86 4.87
CA LEU A 158 -13.53 11.67 5.42
C LEU A 158 -12.65 11.01 4.36
N LEU A 159 -11.45 10.62 4.74
CA LEU A 159 -10.57 9.76 3.97
C LEU A 159 -10.56 8.37 4.59
N ALA A 160 -10.82 7.34 3.80
CA ALA A 160 -10.62 5.94 4.14
C ALA A 160 -9.53 5.34 3.24
N ASP A 161 -8.38 5.01 3.83
CA ASP A 161 -7.32 4.26 3.14
C ASP A 161 -7.46 2.78 3.52
N ILE A 162 -8.00 2.00 2.59
CA ILE A 162 -8.29 0.59 2.79
C ILE A 162 -7.20 -0.24 2.10
N GLY A 163 -6.23 -0.66 2.91
CA GLY A 163 -5.12 -1.51 2.47
C GLY A 163 -5.47 -3.00 2.50
N ASN A 164 -4.44 -3.85 2.44
CA ASN A 164 -4.61 -5.30 2.56
C ASN A 164 -5.01 -5.73 3.99
N GLY A 165 -4.34 -5.19 5.01
CA GLY A 165 -4.55 -5.59 6.42
C GLY A 165 -5.38 -4.61 7.25
N THR A 166 -5.44 -3.33 6.87
CA THR A 166 -6.03 -2.27 7.69
C THR A 166 -6.83 -1.26 6.87
N MET A 167 -7.75 -0.58 7.54
CA MET A 167 -8.42 0.64 7.10
C MET A 167 -7.93 1.80 7.99
N ASN A 168 -7.28 2.79 7.39
CA ASN A 168 -6.95 4.04 8.07
C ASN A 168 -8.04 5.07 7.78
N ILE A 169 -8.54 5.73 8.81
CA ILE A 169 -9.61 6.72 8.74
C ILE A 169 -9.05 8.07 9.17
N LEU A 170 -9.26 9.11 8.38
CA LEU A 170 -8.75 10.45 8.66
C LEU A 170 -9.77 11.52 8.26
N TYR A 171 -10.04 12.43 9.18
CA TYR A 171 -10.80 13.64 8.86
C TYR A 171 -9.95 14.70 8.19
N VAL A 172 -10.48 15.29 7.13
CA VAL A 172 -9.87 16.41 6.41
C VAL A 172 -10.88 17.56 6.40
N ASN A 173 -10.58 18.63 7.14
CA ASN A 173 -11.42 19.82 7.21
C ASN A 173 -10.72 20.99 6.53
N ASN A 174 -11.42 21.61 5.55
CA ASN A 174 -10.89 22.74 4.77
C ASN A 174 -9.45 22.48 4.29
N LYS A 175 -9.23 21.32 3.66
CA LYS A 175 -7.94 20.87 3.08
C LYS A 175 -6.84 20.51 4.11
N LYS A 176 -7.16 20.52 5.40
CA LYS A 176 -6.20 20.19 6.48
C LYS A 176 -6.59 18.89 7.16
N ALA A 177 -5.63 17.98 7.26
CA ALA A 177 -5.77 16.76 8.03
C ALA A 177 -5.97 17.08 9.51
N GLN A 178 -6.88 16.38 10.18
CA GLN A 178 -7.13 16.53 11.63
C GLN A 178 -6.47 15.36 12.36
N GLU A 179 -5.26 15.57 12.87
CA GLU A 179 -4.47 14.53 13.55
C GLU A 179 -5.16 13.93 14.78
N SER A 180 -6.03 14.70 15.46
CA SER A 180 -6.82 14.23 16.60
C SER A 180 -8.02 13.36 16.18
N ARG A 181 -8.38 13.33 14.90
CA ARG A 181 -9.49 12.57 14.33
C ARG A 181 -8.98 11.60 13.27
N CYS A 182 -8.14 10.68 13.72
CA CYS A 182 -7.61 9.60 12.90
C CYS A 182 -7.60 8.27 13.67
N TRP A 183 -7.90 7.18 12.96
CA TRP A 183 -8.00 5.84 13.51
C TRP A 183 -7.47 4.81 12.54
N THR A 184 -7.10 3.65 13.05
CA THR A 184 -6.69 2.49 12.27
C THR A 184 -7.47 1.28 12.74
N GLU A 185 -8.19 0.63 11.82
CA GLU A 185 -8.97 -0.56 12.05
C GLU A 185 -8.37 -1.76 11.31
N LYS A 186 -8.51 -2.97 11.87
CA LYS A 186 -8.12 -4.23 11.21
C LYS A 186 -9.19 -4.66 10.19
N LEU A 187 -9.52 -3.80 9.26
CA LEU A 187 -10.53 -3.98 8.22
C LEU A 187 -9.90 -3.72 6.84
N GLY A 188 -9.05 -4.63 6.39
CA GLY A 188 -8.44 -4.57 5.06
C GLY A 188 -9.05 -5.61 4.10
N VAL A 189 -8.55 -5.67 2.88
CA VAL A 189 -9.05 -6.58 1.84
C VAL A 189 -8.85 -8.04 2.21
N ASN A 190 -7.77 -8.36 2.95
CA ASN A 190 -7.44 -9.74 3.34
C ASN A 190 -8.50 -10.38 4.25
N GLN A 191 -9.14 -9.61 5.14
CA GLN A 191 -10.22 -10.13 5.99
C GLN A 191 -11.43 -10.54 5.14
N CYS A 192 -11.77 -9.78 4.11
CA CYS A 192 -12.81 -10.15 3.15
C CYS A 192 -12.41 -11.41 2.35
N MET A 193 -11.15 -11.51 1.94
CA MET A 193 -10.58 -12.67 1.25
C MET A 193 -10.73 -13.95 2.10
N ILE A 194 -10.32 -13.90 3.35
CA ILE A 194 -10.42 -15.03 4.29
C ILE A 194 -11.89 -15.42 4.49
N ALA A 195 -12.77 -14.44 4.73
CA ALA A 195 -14.19 -14.70 4.93
C ALA A 195 -14.83 -15.36 3.69
N ALA A 196 -14.48 -14.91 2.49
CA ALA A 196 -14.97 -15.48 1.24
C ALA A 196 -14.48 -16.93 1.02
N LYS A 197 -13.19 -17.20 1.29
CA LYS A 197 -12.62 -18.56 1.19
C LYS A 197 -13.29 -19.52 2.16
N ASN A 198 -13.51 -19.10 3.40
CA ASN A 198 -14.20 -19.90 4.42
C ASN A 198 -15.66 -20.17 4.04
N ALA A 199 -16.39 -19.18 3.54
CA ALA A 199 -17.77 -19.35 3.12
C ALA A 199 -17.92 -20.35 1.95
N VAL A 200 -16.95 -20.37 1.02
CA VAL A 200 -16.92 -21.37 -0.05
C VAL A 200 -16.65 -22.75 0.51
N LEU A 201 -15.67 -22.88 1.42
CA LEU A 201 -15.35 -24.17 2.05
C LEU A 201 -16.55 -24.70 2.85
N ASP A 202 -17.19 -23.86 3.66
CA ASP A 202 -18.32 -24.25 4.51
C ASP A 202 -19.55 -24.67 3.69
N LYS A 203 -19.83 -23.93 2.60
CA LYS A 203 -21.02 -24.16 1.79
C LYS A 203 -20.89 -25.30 0.79
N PHE A 204 -19.69 -25.49 0.19
CA PHE A 204 -19.48 -26.40 -0.91
C PHE A 204 -18.48 -27.54 -0.60
N GLY A 205 -17.80 -27.50 0.56
CA GLY A 205 -16.78 -28.48 0.94
C GLY A 205 -15.50 -28.41 0.09
N VAL A 206 -15.27 -27.30 -0.64
CA VAL A 206 -14.17 -27.16 -1.61
C VAL A 206 -13.28 -25.95 -1.23
N LYS A 207 -11.98 -26.16 -1.31
CA LYS A 207 -11.01 -25.05 -1.20
C LYS A 207 -10.95 -24.31 -2.54
N ILE A 208 -11.08 -22.99 -2.49
CA ILE A 208 -10.92 -22.12 -3.67
C ILE A 208 -9.57 -21.43 -3.65
N GLU A 209 -8.95 -21.27 -4.82
CA GLU A 209 -7.69 -20.56 -4.98
C GLU A 209 -7.84 -19.07 -4.63
N GLU A 210 -6.85 -18.53 -3.93
CA GLU A 210 -6.83 -17.13 -3.49
C GLU A 210 -6.88 -16.17 -4.67
N SER A 211 -6.15 -16.47 -5.75
CA SER A 211 -6.14 -15.69 -6.99
C SER A 211 -7.52 -15.53 -7.62
N THR A 212 -8.36 -16.57 -7.54
CA THR A 212 -9.74 -16.55 -8.06
C THR A 212 -10.61 -15.61 -7.21
N VAL A 213 -10.49 -15.68 -5.87
CA VAL A 213 -11.21 -14.78 -4.99
C VAL A 213 -10.72 -13.34 -5.17
N GLU A 214 -9.40 -13.12 -5.26
CA GLU A 214 -8.82 -11.81 -5.56
C GLU A 214 -9.39 -11.20 -6.85
N GLN A 215 -9.49 -12.00 -7.92
CA GLN A 215 -10.07 -11.57 -9.19
C GLN A 215 -11.51 -11.09 -9.01
N ILE A 216 -12.34 -11.84 -8.26
CA ILE A 216 -13.73 -11.46 -7.99
C ILE A 216 -13.79 -10.17 -7.17
N LEU A 217 -13.02 -10.08 -6.10
CA LEU A 217 -13.02 -8.89 -5.25
C LEU A 217 -12.58 -7.63 -6.03
N ARG A 218 -11.63 -7.78 -6.94
CA ARG A 218 -11.04 -6.70 -7.73
C ARG A 218 -11.90 -6.27 -8.91
N PHE A 219 -12.53 -7.23 -9.63
CA PHE A 219 -13.24 -6.97 -10.87
C PHE A 219 -14.76 -7.20 -10.79
N GLY A 220 -15.24 -7.73 -9.67
CA GLY A 220 -16.65 -8.06 -9.48
C GLY A 220 -17.07 -9.39 -10.10
N THR A 221 -16.17 -10.08 -10.81
CA THR A 221 -16.43 -11.34 -11.53
C THR A 221 -15.16 -12.15 -11.75
N ALA A 222 -15.32 -13.45 -12.04
CA ALA A 222 -14.28 -14.34 -12.53
C ALA A 222 -14.95 -15.45 -13.39
N ASP A 223 -14.14 -16.20 -14.13
CA ASP A 223 -14.60 -17.36 -14.92
C ASP A 223 -14.78 -18.58 -14.01
N ILE A 224 -15.87 -18.57 -13.24
CA ILE A 224 -16.31 -19.65 -12.36
C ILE A 224 -17.83 -19.83 -12.42
N SER A 225 -18.33 -20.96 -11.93
CA SER A 225 -19.77 -21.20 -11.92
C SER A 225 -20.52 -20.23 -10.98
N THR A 226 -21.75 -19.85 -11.39
CA THR A 226 -22.61 -18.87 -10.71
C THR A 226 -22.78 -19.11 -9.19
N PRO A 227 -23.00 -20.34 -8.69
CA PRO A 227 -23.18 -20.56 -7.24
C PRO A 227 -21.98 -20.13 -6.40
N TYR A 228 -20.74 -20.30 -6.90
CA TYR A 228 -19.52 -19.86 -6.22
C TYR A 228 -19.36 -18.35 -6.30
N LEU A 229 -19.60 -17.76 -7.48
CA LEU A 229 -19.55 -16.31 -7.67
C LEU A 229 -20.55 -15.59 -6.77
N ASP A 230 -21.79 -16.10 -6.66
CA ASP A 230 -22.82 -15.54 -5.80
C ASP A 230 -22.46 -15.65 -4.33
N CYS A 231 -21.87 -16.77 -3.89
CA CYS A 231 -21.42 -16.98 -2.54
C CYS A 231 -20.37 -15.91 -2.15
N ILE A 232 -19.32 -15.77 -2.95
CA ILE A 232 -18.23 -14.83 -2.70
C ILE A 232 -18.76 -13.39 -2.77
N SER A 233 -19.58 -13.07 -3.75
CA SER A 233 -20.18 -11.73 -3.91
C SER A 233 -21.09 -11.35 -2.75
N SER A 234 -21.80 -12.33 -2.17
CA SER A 234 -22.62 -12.10 -0.97
C SER A 234 -21.76 -11.71 0.24
N ILE A 235 -20.65 -12.43 0.47
CA ILE A 235 -19.71 -12.11 1.53
C ILE A 235 -19.08 -10.74 1.31
N ALA A 236 -18.66 -10.43 0.08
CA ALA A 236 -18.08 -9.14 -0.24
C ALA A 236 -19.05 -7.98 0.01
N ARG A 237 -20.35 -8.14 -0.32
CA ARG A 237 -21.39 -7.14 0.00
C ARG A 237 -21.57 -6.94 1.50
N GLN A 238 -21.60 -8.03 2.29
CA GLN A 238 -21.69 -7.96 3.74
C GLN A 238 -20.47 -7.24 4.33
N TYR A 239 -19.28 -7.57 3.84
CA TYR A 239 -18.04 -6.93 4.28
C TYR A 239 -18.02 -5.43 3.97
N VAL A 240 -18.45 -5.01 2.79
CA VAL A 240 -18.55 -3.59 2.46
C VAL A 240 -19.57 -2.87 3.33
N ALA A 241 -20.68 -3.53 3.68
CA ALA A 241 -21.64 -2.97 4.63
C ALA A 241 -21.02 -2.77 6.03
N GLU A 242 -20.13 -3.71 6.47
CA GLU A 242 -19.37 -3.57 7.71
C GLU A 242 -18.38 -2.41 7.66
N LEU A 243 -17.65 -2.22 6.53
CA LEU A 243 -16.78 -1.05 6.32
C LEU A 243 -17.56 0.26 6.51
N PHE A 244 -18.72 0.41 5.87
CA PHE A 244 -19.56 1.61 6.05
C PHE A 244 -20.14 1.73 7.46
N SER A 245 -20.49 0.63 8.10
CA SER A 245 -20.92 0.63 9.51
C SER A 245 -19.81 1.14 10.43
N THR A 246 -18.58 0.70 10.19
CA THR A 246 -17.41 1.16 10.94
C THR A 246 -17.13 2.64 10.71
N LEU A 247 -17.20 3.13 9.45
CA LEU A 247 -17.06 4.55 9.17
C LEU A 247 -18.10 5.38 9.92
N ARG A 248 -19.37 4.90 10.03
CA ARG A 248 -20.42 5.57 10.82
C ARG A 248 -20.13 5.59 12.32
N LYS A 249 -19.49 4.58 12.89
CA LYS A 249 -19.01 4.60 14.30
C LYS A 249 -18.03 5.75 14.54
N TYR A 250 -17.27 6.13 13.51
CA TYR A 250 -16.39 7.29 13.49
C TYR A 250 -17.05 8.55 12.94
N GLU A 251 -18.38 8.67 13.13
CA GLU A 251 -19.19 9.86 12.82
C GLU A 251 -19.26 10.21 11.32
N TYR A 252 -18.97 9.26 10.40
CA TYR A 252 -19.21 9.50 8.99
C TYR A 252 -20.71 9.65 8.73
N ASN A 253 -21.09 10.82 8.24
CA ASN A 253 -22.45 11.12 7.79
C ASN A 253 -22.43 11.44 6.29
N PRO A 254 -22.99 10.57 5.42
CA PRO A 254 -22.96 10.78 3.97
C PRO A 254 -23.71 12.03 3.52
N ASP A 255 -24.68 12.54 4.28
CA ASP A 255 -25.43 13.75 3.93
C ASP A 255 -24.62 15.03 4.17
N LEU A 256 -23.71 15.00 5.14
CA LEU A 256 -22.96 16.17 5.59
C LEU A 256 -21.52 16.22 5.03
N MET A 257 -20.92 15.08 4.68
CA MET A 257 -19.52 15.02 4.27
C MET A 257 -19.30 14.11 3.07
N ARG A 258 -18.21 14.36 2.33
CA ARG A 258 -17.75 13.48 1.24
C ARG A 258 -16.82 12.43 1.80
N LEU A 259 -16.86 11.23 1.22
CA LEU A 259 -15.90 10.15 1.48
C LEU A 259 -14.93 10.04 0.31
N TYR A 260 -13.65 10.04 0.62
CA TYR A 260 -12.59 9.70 -0.31
C TYR A 260 -12.01 8.34 0.07
N VAL A 261 -11.99 7.42 -0.87
CA VAL A 261 -11.48 6.07 -0.67
C VAL A 261 -10.20 5.90 -1.48
N VAL A 262 -9.15 5.43 -0.83
CA VAL A 262 -7.86 5.11 -1.46
C VAL A 262 -7.45 3.69 -1.08
N GLY A 263 -6.46 3.14 -1.78
CA GLY A 263 -5.98 1.78 -1.54
C GLY A 263 -6.77 0.70 -2.26
N GLY A 264 -6.32 -0.55 -2.11
CA GLY A 264 -6.90 -1.70 -2.83
C GLY A 264 -8.36 -1.99 -2.49
N GLY A 265 -8.82 -1.60 -1.29
CA GLY A 265 -10.22 -1.77 -0.87
C GLY A 265 -11.22 -0.88 -1.62
N GLY A 266 -10.77 0.10 -2.39
CA GLY A 266 -11.63 0.89 -3.26
C GLY A 266 -12.40 0.02 -4.27
N CYS A 267 -11.78 -1.04 -4.78
CA CYS A 267 -12.42 -2.00 -5.68
C CYS A 267 -13.60 -2.72 -5.00
N LEU A 268 -13.46 -3.10 -3.72
CA LEU A 268 -14.56 -3.74 -2.97
C LEU A 268 -15.78 -2.83 -2.88
N ILE A 269 -15.56 -1.57 -2.49
CA ILE A 269 -16.64 -0.59 -2.38
C ILE A 269 -17.30 -0.37 -3.75
N ARG A 270 -16.53 -0.25 -4.83
CA ARG A 270 -17.04 -0.05 -6.18
C ARG A 270 -17.91 -1.22 -6.65
N ASN A 271 -17.43 -2.46 -6.46
CA ASN A 271 -18.05 -3.64 -7.03
C ASN A 271 -19.21 -4.16 -6.18
N PHE A 272 -19.17 -3.97 -4.86
CA PHE A 272 -20.11 -4.61 -3.93
C PHE A 272 -20.83 -3.64 -3.01
N GLY A 273 -20.50 -2.34 -3.04
CA GLY A 273 -21.10 -1.32 -2.19
C GLY A 273 -22.37 -0.70 -2.77
N THR A 274 -23.27 -0.31 -1.86
CA THR A 274 -24.41 0.59 -2.18
C THR A 274 -24.14 1.93 -1.52
N TYR A 275 -23.92 2.98 -2.34
CA TYR A 275 -23.59 4.32 -1.87
C TYR A 275 -23.96 5.39 -2.90
N ASP A 276 -24.08 6.63 -2.45
CA ASP A 276 -24.26 7.78 -3.35
C ASP A 276 -22.92 8.12 -4.07
N LYS A 277 -22.86 7.83 -5.37
CA LYS A 277 -21.67 8.08 -6.21
C LYS A 277 -21.30 9.56 -6.29
N SER A 278 -22.24 10.49 -6.01
CA SER A 278 -21.95 11.92 -5.98
C SER A 278 -21.19 12.34 -4.71
N ARG A 279 -21.24 11.53 -3.66
CA ARG A 279 -20.67 11.80 -2.33
C ARG A 279 -19.45 10.96 -1.99
N VAL A 280 -19.21 9.88 -2.75
CA VAL A 280 -18.05 8.99 -2.56
C VAL A 280 -17.16 9.05 -3.78
N THR A 281 -15.88 9.37 -3.57
CA THR A 281 -14.84 9.37 -4.61
C THR A 281 -13.86 8.25 -4.32
N ILE A 282 -13.74 7.30 -5.25
CA ILE A 282 -12.76 6.21 -5.19
C ILE A 282 -11.57 6.59 -6.08
N ILE A 283 -10.37 6.62 -5.50
CA ILE A 283 -9.13 6.90 -6.21
C ILE A 283 -8.54 5.57 -6.68
N ASP A 284 -8.62 5.35 -7.98
CA ASP A 284 -8.26 4.07 -8.63
C ASP A 284 -6.77 3.82 -8.74
N ASP A 285 -5.96 4.88 -8.61
CA ASP A 285 -4.52 4.75 -8.69
C ASP A 285 -3.96 4.06 -7.45
N ILE A 286 -3.64 2.79 -7.57
CA ILE A 286 -3.06 1.97 -6.48
C ILE A 286 -1.73 2.54 -5.98
N CYS A 287 -1.01 3.33 -6.79
CA CYS A 287 0.23 4.00 -6.46
C CYS A 287 0.03 5.43 -5.91
N ALA A 288 -1.21 5.89 -5.71
CA ALA A 288 -1.51 7.26 -5.30
C ALA A 288 -0.78 7.68 -4.02
N THR A 289 -0.69 6.78 -3.02
CA THR A 289 0.02 7.03 -1.75
C THR A 289 1.51 7.26 -2.00
N ALA A 290 2.18 6.39 -2.77
CA ALA A 290 3.59 6.53 -3.11
C ALA A 290 3.86 7.82 -3.92
N LYS A 291 3.03 8.13 -4.92
CA LYS A 291 3.10 9.39 -5.68
C LYS A 291 2.93 10.62 -4.77
N GLY A 292 2.08 10.50 -3.77
CA GLY A 292 1.88 11.54 -2.76
C GLY A 292 3.11 11.75 -1.88
N TYR A 293 3.75 10.68 -1.40
CA TYR A 293 5.02 10.76 -0.65
C TYR A 293 6.09 11.47 -1.46
N GLU A 294 6.26 11.06 -2.71
CA GLU A 294 7.23 11.64 -3.63
C GLU A 294 6.99 13.15 -3.81
N SER A 295 5.74 13.54 -4.02
CA SER A 295 5.35 14.94 -4.20
C SER A 295 5.64 15.78 -2.96
N LEU A 296 5.30 15.27 -1.78
CA LEU A 296 5.55 15.94 -0.50
C LEU A 296 7.05 16.06 -0.20
N ALA A 297 7.83 14.99 -0.43
CA ALA A 297 9.27 15.00 -0.26
C ALA A 297 9.93 16.03 -1.19
N TYR A 298 9.58 16.03 -2.47
CA TYR A 298 10.08 17.00 -3.44
C TYR A 298 9.79 18.44 -3.01
N MET A 299 8.54 18.74 -2.61
CA MET A 299 8.16 20.08 -2.15
C MET A 299 8.92 20.50 -0.90
N SER A 300 9.09 19.57 0.06
CA SER A 300 9.82 19.85 1.31
C SER A 300 11.30 20.13 1.05
N LEU A 301 11.95 19.31 0.23
CA LEU A 301 13.37 19.49 -0.11
C LEU A 301 13.62 20.77 -0.92
N LYS A 302 12.73 21.09 -1.87
CA LYS A 302 12.82 22.31 -2.66
C LYS A 302 12.71 23.59 -1.82
N ARG A 303 11.99 23.56 -0.69
CA ARG A 303 11.86 24.70 0.23
C ARG A 303 13.07 24.90 1.14
N ARG A 304 13.86 23.86 1.36
CA ARG A 304 15.02 23.87 2.28
C ARG A 304 16.35 24.21 1.58
N GLY A 305 16.38 24.17 0.29
CA GLY A 305 17.56 24.42 -0.56
C GLY A 305 17.34 25.49 -1.61
#